data_14f6b051f0830358cc6848767ff7474b
#
_entry.id   14f6b051f0830358cc6848767ff7474b
#
_cell.length_a   1.000
_cell.length_b   1.000
_cell.length_c   1.000
_cell.angle_alpha   90.00
_cell.angle_beta   90.00
_cell.angle_gamma   90.00
#
_symmetry.space_group_name_H-M   'P 1'
#
loop_
_entity.id
_entity.type
_entity.pdbx_description
1 polymer ?
#
loop_
_entity_poly.entity_id
_entity_poly.type
_entity_poly.pdbx_seq_one_letter_code
_entity_poly.pdbx_strand_id
1 'polypeptide(L)'
;MLDAHQLNIFLTAAETLSFTQAAQLLHMSQPSVSQHIKSLEQHFDTPLFERSGRQLQLSDAGEALAPLAREMVTQSVRIEEEMASLNGEVFGHLKVGCSTTPGKYILPQLLARFHNQYPMVKVTCLVAPQAKSIESLCDGQVHFALSSHSHRQSSNDAEFRLFMKDPVMLIAPQNHPWAKREDITPEELHKANFILREEESGTFATARDALDTVNISIHDLNTLLTLGNSEAISLAVQEGLGVGFVSNIVVAGMRQLDIAVIPIRGVTICRDIYIGRYVGRPATVAQA
;
A
#
# COMPACT_ATOMS: atom_id res chain seq x y z
N MET A 1 7.29 34.59 11.66
CA MET A 1 7.96 33.45 11.02
C MET A 1 7.06 32.24 11.22
N LEU A 2 6.91 31.36 10.24
CA LEU A 2 6.09 30.15 10.37
C LEU A 2 6.76 29.15 11.31
N ASP A 3 5.95 28.45 12.10
CA ASP A 3 6.38 27.42 13.04
C ASP A 3 5.95 26.03 12.54
N ALA A 4 6.89 25.08 12.47
CA ALA A 4 6.64 23.73 12.02
C ALA A 4 5.59 22.99 12.88
N HIS A 5 5.57 23.25 14.18
CA HIS A 5 4.55 22.68 15.07
C HIS A 5 3.15 23.18 14.69
N GLN A 6 2.99 24.48 14.44
CA GLN A 6 1.72 25.07 14.02
C GLN A 6 1.25 24.53 12.65
N LEU A 7 2.18 24.35 11.71
CA LEU A 7 1.89 23.72 10.41
C LEU A 7 1.51 22.24 10.54
N ASN A 8 2.10 21.51 11.48
CA ASN A 8 1.71 20.12 11.75
C ASN A 8 0.28 20.04 12.32
N ILE A 9 -0.13 20.97 13.17
CA ILE A 9 -1.51 21.06 13.64
C ILE A 9 -2.47 21.32 12.48
N PHE A 10 -2.12 22.24 11.57
CA PHE A 10 -2.90 22.51 10.37
C PHE A 10 -3.04 21.27 9.49
N LEU A 11 -1.95 20.55 9.20
CA LEU A 11 -1.96 19.33 8.41
C LEU A 11 -2.84 18.23 9.02
N THR A 12 -2.74 18.02 10.33
CA THR A 12 -3.57 17.04 11.03
C THR A 12 -5.06 17.41 10.98
N ALA A 13 -5.38 18.70 11.07
CA ALA A 13 -6.74 19.20 10.92
C ALA A 13 -7.25 19.05 9.48
N ALA A 14 -6.39 19.25 8.48
CA ALA A 14 -6.69 19.06 7.06
C ALA A 14 -6.94 17.58 6.69
N GLU A 15 -6.17 16.65 7.29
CA GLU A 15 -6.34 15.20 7.06
C GLU A 15 -7.61 14.64 7.70
N THR A 16 -7.98 15.17 8.87
CA THR A 16 -9.15 14.68 9.61
C THR A 16 -10.45 15.41 9.28
N LEU A 17 -10.37 16.59 8.69
CA LEU A 17 -11.48 17.52 8.48
C LEU A 17 -12.32 17.73 9.75
N SER A 18 -11.67 17.62 10.93
CA SER A 18 -12.30 17.70 12.25
C SER A 18 -11.31 18.19 13.29
N PHE A 19 -11.51 19.39 13.82
CA PHE A 19 -10.66 19.93 14.90
C PHE A 19 -10.70 19.08 16.18
N THR A 20 -11.80 18.37 16.42
CA THR A 20 -11.91 17.45 17.57
C THR A 20 -11.05 16.20 17.36
N GLN A 21 -11.09 15.60 16.18
CA GLN A 21 -10.26 14.43 15.87
C GLN A 21 -8.78 14.82 15.80
N ALA A 22 -8.45 15.95 15.19
CA ALA A 22 -7.09 16.47 15.18
C ALA A 22 -6.54 16.68 16.60
N ALA A 23 -7.35 17.23 17.51
CA ALA A 23 -6.98 17.42 18.90
C ALA A 23 -6.68 16.09 19.61
N GLN A 24 -7.49 15.05 19.36
CA GLN A 24 -7.24 13.72 19.91
C GLN A 24 -5.93 13.12 19.41
N LEU A 25 -5.66 13.20 18.10
CA LEU A 25 -4.43 12.68 17.49
C LEU A 25 -3.17 13.41 17.97
N LEU A 26 -3.29 14.71 18.21
CA LEU A 26 -2.19 15.57 18.70
C LEU A 26 -2.06 15.61 20.22
N HIS A 27 -2.92 14.90 20.96
CA HIS A 27 -2.99 14.96 22.42
C HIS A 27 -3.16 16.40 22.96
N MET A 28 -3.96 17.20 22.26
CA MET A 28 -4.26 18.60 22.58
C MET A 28 -5.73 18.80 22.92
N SER A 29 -6.08 19.97 23.44
CA SER A 29 -7.48 20.37 23.52
C SER A 29 -8.00 20.92 22.20
N GLN A 30 -9.28 20.69 21.88
CA GLN A 30 -9.89 21.25 20.66
C GLN A 30 -9.79 22.79 20.58
N PRO A 31 -10.00 23.56 21.70
CA PRO A 31 -9.77 24.99 21.66
C PRO A 31 -8.32 25.38 21.29
N SER A 32 -7.32 24.61 21.73
CA SER A 32 -5.92 24.86 21.40
C SER A 32 -5.69 24.65 19.89
N VAL A 33 -6.18 23.56 19.30
CA VAL A 33 -6.10 23.35 17.83
C VAL A 33 -6.77 24.50 17.08
N SER A 34 -7.99 24.87 17.48
CA SER A 34 -8.73 25.99 16.87
C SER A 34 -7.96 27.31 16.95
N GLN A 35 -7.26 27.56 18.06
CA GLN A 35 -6.45 28.76 18.26
C GLN A 35 -5.21 28.77 17.33
N HIS A 36 -4.52 27.64 17.18
CA HIS A 36 -3.39 27.54 16.24
C HIS A 36 -3.83 27.77 14.80
N ILE A 37 -4.94 27.18 14.37
CA ILE A 37 -5.50 27.41 13.03
C ILE A 37 -5.85 28.89 12.86
N LYS A 38 -6.58 29.49 13.79
CA LYS A 38 -6.94 30.91 13.73
C LYS A 38 -5.70 31.83 13.67
N SER A 39 -4.63 31.47 14.37
CA SER A 39 -3.37 32.22 14.31
C SER A 39 -2.70 32.14 12.95
N LEU A 40 -2.76 30.97 12.26
CA LEU A 40 -2.29 30.84 10.89
C LEU A 40 -3.15 31.66 9.91
N GLU A 41 -4.46 31.59 10.04
CA GLU A 41 -5.39 32.36 9.22
C GLU A 41 -5.16 33.87 9.39
N GLN A 42 -4.90 34.34 10.62
CA GLN A 42 -4.53 35.71 10.88
C GLN A 42 -3.15 36.08 10.29
N HIS A 43 -2.19 35.15 10.31
CA HIS A 43 -0.87 35.37 9.71
C HIS A 43 -0.93 35.56 8.20
N PHE A 44 -1.81 34.82 7.53
CA PHE A 44 -1.99 34.90 6.07
C PHE A 44 -3.10 35.86 5.64
N ASP A 45 -3.84 36.44 6.59
CA ASP A 45 -5.03 37.25 6.36
C ASP A 45 -6.06 36.58 5.43
N THR A 46 -6.18 35.25 5.58
CA THR A 46 -7.10 34.44 4.77
C THR A 46 -7.55 33.19 5.51
N PRO A 47 -8.83 32.75 5.36
CA PRO A 47 -9.28 31.50 5.96
C PRO A 47 -8.61 30.30 5.25
N LEU A 48 -8.18 29.31 6.03
CA LEU A 48 -7.60 28.05 5.56
C LEU A 48 -8.64 26.92 5.55
N PHE A 49 -9.69 27.08 6.35
CA PHE A 49 -10.82 26.16 6.39
C PHE A 49 -12.12 26.92 6.15
N GLU A 50 -13.06 26.25 5.51
CA GLU A 50 -14.41 26.72 5.29
C GLU A 50 -15.44 25.65 5.65
N ARG A 51 -16.71 26.06 5.75
CA ARG A 51 -17.83 25.15 6.04
C ARG A 51 -18.73 25.04 4.83
N SER A 52 -18.84 23.82 4.30
CA SER A 52 -19.88 23.47 3.33
C SER A 52 -21.02 22.77 4.08
N GLY A 53 -22.02 23.56 4.48
CA GLY A 53 -23.10 23.10 5.35
C GLY A 53 -22.60 22.74 6.75
N ARG A 54 -22.64 21.45 7.11
CA ARG A 54 -22.14 20.92 8.38
C ARG A 54 -20.72 20.36 8.34
N GLN A 55 -20.15 20.25 7.15
CA GLN A 55 -18.83 19.65 6.95
C GLN A 55 -17.75 20.74 6.91
N LEU A 56 -16.62 20.44 7.55
CA LEU A 56 -15.40 21.23 7.46
C LEU A 56 -14.64 20.78 6.20
N GLN A 57 -14.15 21.72 5.42
CA GLN A 57 -13.26 21.45 4.26
C GLN A 57 -12.16 22.50 4.20
N LEU A 58 -11.11 22.22 3.43
CA LEU A 58 -10.08 23.21 3.14
C LEU A 58 -10.66 24.28 2.21
N SER A 59 -10.24 25.52 2.40
CA SER A 59 -10.40 26.59 1.40
C SER A 59 -9.32 26.44 0.31
N ASP A 60 -9.45 27.18 -0.79
CA ASP A 60 -8.40 27.25 -1.84
C ASP A 60 -7.03 27.60 -1.25
N ALA A 61 -6.99 28.50 -0.26
CA ALA A 61 -5.75 28.85 0.45
C ALA A 61 -5.24 27.69 1.32
N GLY A 62 -6.14 26.92 1.95
CA GLY A 62 -5.78 25.73 2.71
C GLY A 62 -5.23 24.63 1.80
N GLU A 63 -5.83 24.40 0.64
CA GLU A 63 -5.31 23.45 -0.36
C GLU A 63 -3.93 23.86 -0.88
N ALA A 64 -3.73 25.14 -1.15
CA ALA A 64 -2.42 25.65 -1.57
C ALA A 64 -1.35 25.55 -0.46
N LEU A 65 -1.74 25.77 0.80
CA LEU A 65 -0.81 25.70 1.94
C LEU A 65 -0.42 24.25 2.28
N ALA A 66 -1.31 23.27 2.13
CA ALA A 66 -1.09 21.91 2.60
C ALA A 66 0.21 21.25 2.05
N PRO A 67 0.54 21.30 0.76
CA PRO A 67 1.79 20.74 0.26
C PRO A 67 3.02 21.46 0.82
N LEU A 68 3.01 22.79 0.91
CA LEU A 68 4.12 23.61 1.44
C LEU A 68 4.33 23.38 2.95
N ALA A 69 3.22 23.28 3.70
CA ALA A 69 3.27 22.95 5.13
C ALA A 69 3.89 21.56 5.35
N ARG A 70 3.53 20.58 4.52
CA ARG A 70 4.08 19.22 4.59
C ARG A 70 5.59 19.20 4.34
N GLU A 71 6.05 19.98 3.38
CA GLU A 71 7.48 20.13 3.12
C GLU A 71 8.22 20.71 4.32
N MET A 72 7.73 21.81 4.89
CA MET A 72 8.37 22.48 6.02
C MET A 72 8.39 21.59 7.27
N VAL A 73 7.29 20.89 7.60
CA VAL A 73 7.25 19.92 8.71
C VAL A 73 8.23 18.78 8.47
N THR A 74 8.30 18.24 7.25
CA THR A 74 9.26 17.18 6.90
C THR A 74 10.70 17.65 7.09
N GLN A 75 11.03 18.86 6.68
CA GLN A 75 12.38 19.41 6.87
C GLN A 75 12.70 19.64 8.35
N SER A 76 11.73 20.10 9.16
CA SER A 76 11.93 20.25 10.60
C SER A 76 12.26 18.91 11.25
N VAL A 77 11.47 17.87 10.97
CA VAL A 77 11.72 16.50 11.47
C VAL A 77 13.09 15.98 11.03
N ARG A 78 13.46 16.22 9.76
CA ARG A 78 14.77 15.80 9.25
C ARG A 78 15.93 16.45 10.00
N ILE A 79 15.86 17.75 10.30
CA ILE A 79 16.88 18.45 11.08
C ILE A 79 17.02 17.79 12.46
N GLU A 80 15.92 17.49 13.14
CA GLU A 80 15.95 16.82 14.44
C GLU A 80 16.59 15.43 14.34
N GLU A 81 16.22 14.62 13.34
CA GLU A 81 16.78 13.28 13.12
C GLU A 81 18.29 13.35 12.77
N GLU A 82 18.72 14.28 11.91
CA GLU A 82 20.14 14.48 11.59
C GLU A 82 20.95 14.88 12.83
N MET A 83 20.46 15.81 13.62
CA MET A 83 21.14 16.26 14.85
C MET A 83 21.26 15.12 15.87
N ALA A 84 20.25 14.27 16.00
CA ALA A 84 20.32 13.13 16.89
C ALA A 84 21.27 12.03 16.35
N SER A 85 21.35 11.84 15.05
CA SER A 85 22.23 10.84 14.44
C SER A 85 23.72 11.16 14.68
N LEU A 86 24.06 12.43 14.85
CA LEU A 86 25.42 12.85 15.25
C LEU A 86 25.81 12.32 16.62
N ASN A 87 24.79 12.02 17.46
CA ASN A 87 24.97 11.41 18.79
C ASN A 87 24.85 9.88 18.75
N GLY A 88 24.75 9.27 17.54
CA GLY A 88 24.60 7.83 17.36
C GLY A 88 23.18 7.32 17.57
N GLU A 89 22.17 8.18 17.69
CA GLU A 89 20.79 7.81 17.86
C GLU A 89 20.04 7.88 16.53
N VAL A 90 19.40 6.78 16.11
CA VAL A 90 18.50 6.77 14.96
C VAL A 90 17.08 6.63 15.48
N PHE A 91 16.32 7.70 15.37
CA PHE A 91 14.91 7.72 15.69
C PHE A 91 14.10 8.33 14.54
N GLY A 92 12.80 8.28 14.61
CA GLY A 92 11.90 8.89 13.63
C GLY A 92 10.69 8.03 13.36
N HIS A 93 9.99 8.34 12.28
CA HIS A 93 8.79 7.65 11.88
C HIS A 93 8.85 7.20 10.42
N LEU A 94 8.91 5.89 10.21
CA LEU A 94 8.86 5.27 8.88
C LEU A 94 7.42 4.87 8.55
N LYS A 95 6.88 5.39 7.43
CA LYS A 95 5.55 5.05 6.93
C LYS A 95 5.69 4.26 5.63
N VAL A 96 5.09 3.08 5.57
CA VAL A 96 5.15 2.18 4.41
C VAL A 96 3.76 1.88 3.89
N GLY A 97 3.50 2.16 2.62
CA GLY A 97 2.28 1.76 1.92
C GLY A 97 2.45 0.40 1.25
N CYS A 98 1.42 -0.43 1.26
CA CYS A 98 1.47 -1.71 0.55
C CYS A 98 0.08 -2.28 0.29
N SER A 99 -0.02 -3.21 -0.67
CA SER A 99 -1.21 -4.03 -0.84
C SER A 99 -1.25 -5.19 0.18
N THR A 100 -2.38 -5.89 0.24
CA THR A 100 -2.67 -6.90 1.27
C THR A 100 -1.60 -7.99 1.37
N THR A 101 -1.18 -8.60 0.26
CA THR A 101 -0.21 -9.71 0.30
C THR A 101 1.17 -9.28 0.81
N PRO A 102 1.82 -8.23 0.29
CA PRO A 102 3.07 -7.73 0.86
C PRO A 102 2.93 -7.31 2.33
N GLY A 103 1.80 -6.68 2.69
CA GLY A 103 1.56 -6.23 4.06
C GLY A 103 1.46 -7.37 5.08
N LYS A 104 0.90 -8.52 4.68
CA LYS A 104 0.74 -9.68 5.57
C LYS A 104 1.96 -10.59 5.61
N TYR A 105 2.61 -10.82 4.47
CA TYR A 105 3.58 -11.91 4.35
C TYR A 105 5.04 -11.44 4.19
N ILE A 106 5.26 -10.23 3.68
CA ILE A 106 6.61 -9.69 3.45
C ILE A 106 7.01 -8.73 4.56
N LEU A 107 6.20 -7.69 4.80
CA LEU A 107 6.54 -6.63 5.73
C LEU A 107 6.83 -7.10 7.16
N PRO A 108 6.07 -8.02 7.79
CA PRO A 108 6.33 -8.39 9.17
C PRO A 108 7.75 -8.89 9.43
N GLN A 109 8.32 -9.68 8.51
CA GLN A 109 9.68 -10.18 8.63
C GLN A 109 10.74 -9.08 8.45
N LEU A 110 10.51 -8.18 7.50
CA LEU A 110 11.40 -7.03 7.27
C LEU A 110 11.36 -6.08 8.47
N LEU A 111 10.17 -5.79 8.97
CA LEU A 111 9.98 -4.88 10.08
C LEU A 111 10.53 -5.42 11.40
N ALA A 112 10.44 -6.72 11.65
CA ALA A 112 11.06 -7.34 12.81
C ALA A 112 12.58 -7.15 12.79
N ARG A 113 13.24 -7.37 11.64
CA ARG A 113 14.68 -7.14 11.48
C ARG A 113 15.03 -5.67 11.63
N PHE A 114 14.26 -4.78 11.00
CA PHE A 114 14.47 -3.34 11.07
C PHE A 114 14.33 -2.82 12.51
N HIS A 115 13.28 -3.22 13.23
CA HIS A 115 13.04 -2.80 14.61
C HIS A 115 14.16 -3.28 15.57
N ASN A 116 14.68 -4.49 15.35
CA ASN A 116 15.80 -4.98 16.16
C ASN A 116 17.07 -4.13 15.97
N GLN A 117 17.27 -3.59 14.78
CA GLN A 117 18.42 -2.73 14.47
C GLN A 117 18.18 -1.26 14.88
N TYR A 118 16.95 -0.78 14.76
CA TYR A 118 16.56 0.62 15.02
C TYR A 118 15.32 0.69 15.94
N PRO A 119 15.45 0.34 17.22
CA PRO A 119 14.30 0.19 18.12
C PRO A 119 13.55 1.51 18.40
N MET A 120 14.21 2.65 18.20
CA MET A 120 13.61 3.97 18.42
C MET A 120 12.85 4.51 17.18
N VAL A 121 12.91 3.80 16.04
CA VAL A 121 12.15 4.19 14.84
C VAL A 121 10.76 3.60 14.92
N LYS A 122 9.75 4.47 14.97
CA LYS A 122 8.34 4.06 14.85
C LYS A 122 8.04 3.68 13.41
N VAL A 123 7.35 2.56 13.20
CA VAL A 123 6.93 2.16 11.87
C VAL A 123 5.40 2.07 11.79
N THR A 124 4.82 2.63 10.74
CA THR A 124 3.40 2.49 10.42
C THR A 124 3.25 1.91 9.02
N CYS A 125 2.47 0.83 8.90
CA CYS A 125 2.13 0.23 7.61
C CYS A 125 0.69 0.57 7.25
N LEU A 126 0.50 1.15 6.07
CA LEU A 126 -0.80 1.44 5.47
C LEU A 126 -1.10 0.37 4.42
N VAL A 127 -2.07 -0.49 4.70
CA VAL A 127 -2.52 -1.51 3.75
C VAL A 127 -3.70 -0.94 2.98
N ALA A 128 -3.54 -0.78 1.67
CA ALA A 128 -4.53 -0.19 0.78
C ALA A 128 -4.45 -0.85 -0.61
N PRO A 129 -5.44 -0.67 -1.50
CA PRO A 129 -5.31 -1.01 -2.90
C PRO A 129 -4.04 -0.40 -3.51
N GLN A 130 -3.44 -1.11 -4.47
CA GLN A 130 -2.13 -0.74 -5.02
C GLN A 130 -2.05 0.70 -5.55
N ALA A 131 -3.07 1.13 -6.31
CA ALA A 131 -3.13 2.50 -6.84
C ALA A 131 -3.10 3.54 -5.70
N LYS A 132 -3.85 3.29 -4.62
CA LYS A 132 -3.88 4.18 -3.45
C LYS A 132 -2.55 4.22 -2.69
N SER A 133 -1.84 3.09 -2.61
CA SER A 133 -0.51 3.06 -1.99
C SER A 133 0.51 3.90 -2.76
N ILE A 134 0.43 3.90 -4.09
CA ILE A 134 1.30 4.71 -4.95
C ILE A 134 0.92 6.20 -4.87
N GLU A 135 -0.37 6.52 -4.92
CA GLU A 135 -0.86 7.87 -4.70
C GLU A 135 -0.35 8.43 -3.36
N SER A 136 -0.52 7.65 -2.28
CA SER A 136 0.00 8.03 -0.95
C SER A 136 1.51 8.24 -0.92
N LEU A 137 2.28 7.51 -1.76
CA LEU A 137 3.72 7.74 -1.92
C LEU A 137 3.97 9.09 -2.61
N CYS A 138 3.31 9.36 -3.72
CA CYS A 138 3.45 10.62 -4.48
C CYS A 138 3.03 11.84 -3.65
N ASP A 139 1.99 11.69 -2.82
CA ASP A 139 1.53 12.74 -1.90
C ASP A 139 2.41 12.88 -0.65
N GLY A 140 3.39 11.98 -0.46
CA GLY A 140 4.27 11.95 0.70
C GLY A 140 3.56 11.57 2.01
N GLN A 141 2.41 10.93 1.93
CA GLN A 141 1.73 10.33 3.09
C GLN A 141 2.48 9.10 3.60
N VAL A 142 3.16 8.37 2.68
CA VAL A 142 4.07 7.28 3.01
C VAL A 142 5.47 7.57 2.43
N HIS A 143 6.50 6.98 3.03
CA HIS A 143 7.90 7.17 2.62
C HIS A 143 8.33 6.13 1.59
N PHE A 144 7.78 4.91 1.72
CA PHE A 144 7.99 3.80 0.80
C PHE A 144 6.66 3.16 0.42
N ALA A 145 6.61 2.56 -0.75
CA ALA A 145 5.47 1.75 -1.17
C ALA A 145 5.94 0.42 -1.78
N LEU A 146 5.28 -0.68 -1.40
CA LEU A 146 5.45 -1.98 -2.04
C LEU A 146 4.31 -2.19 -3.04
N SER A 147 4.68 -2.31 -4.32
CA SER A 147 3.75 -2.41 -5.46
C SER A 147 4.14 -3.53 -6.39
N SER A 148 3.16 -4.19 -7.02
CA SER A 148 3.38 -5.19 -8.05
C SER A 148 3.47 -4.63 -9.48
N HIS A 149 3.37 -3.31 -9.65
CA HIS A 149 3.58 -2.64 -10.94
C HIS A 149 4.67 -1.59 -10.80
N SER A 150 5.59 -1.59 -11.75
CA SER A 150 6.48 -0.46 -11.95
C SER A 150 5.67 0.63 -12.67
N HIS A 151 5.09 1.54 -11.94
CA HIS A 151 4.49 2.73 -12.54
C HIS A 151 5.58 3.61 -13.17
N ARG A 152 6.13 3.17 -14.30
CA ARG A 152 7.02 3.98 -15.12
C ARG A 152 6.38 5.26 -15.68
N GLN A 153 5.08 5.48 -15.42
CA GLN A 153 4.31 6.54 -16.09
C GLN A 153 3.65 7.57 -15.17
N SER A 154 3.69 7.45 -13.84
CA SER A 154 2.81 8.31 -13.03
C SER A 154 3.47 9.48 -12.29
N SER A 155 4.77 9.54 -12.11
CA SER A 155 5.46 10.79 -11.76
C SER A 155 6.99 10.64 -11.94
N ASN A 156 7.66 11.74 -12.34
CA ASN A 156 9.13 11.85 -12.30
C ASN A 156 9.67 11.85 -10.86
N ASP A 157 8.79 11.79 -9.86
CA ASP A 157 9.09 12.02 -8.45
C ASP A 157 9.17 10.74 -7.62
N ALA A 158 8.91 9.55 -8.20
CA ALA A 158 9.01 8.27 -7.51
C ALA A 158 9.97 7.33 -8.24
N GLU A 159 10.94 6.80 -7.51
CA GLU A 159 11.89 5.79 -7.99
C GLU A 159 11.44 4.41 -7.53
N PHE A 160 11.36 3.46 -8.45
CA PHE A 160 11.00 2.07 -8.15
C PHE A 160 12.16 1.14 -8.42
N ARG A 161 12.46 0.25 -7.47
CA ARG A 161 13.46 -0.81 -7.61
C ARG A 161 12.78 -2.16 -7.45
N LEU A 162 13.17 -3.12 -8.30
CA LEU A 162 12.73 -4.50 -8.16
C LEU A 162 13.19 -5.02 -6.78
N PHE A 163 12.23 -5.47 -5.99
CA PHE A 163 12.47 -6.01 -4.66
C PHE A 163 12.50 -7.53 -4.70
N MET A 164 11.49 -8.15 -5.31
CA MET A 164 11.43 -9.62 -5.45
C MET A 164 10.46 -10.03 -6.57
N LYS A 165 10.62 -11.29 -7.00
CA LYS A 165 9.67 -11.97 -7.87
C LYS A 165 8.72 -12.83 -7.04
N ASP A 166 7.43 -12.81 -7.38
CA ASP A 166 6.38 -13.57 -6.71
C ASP A 166 5.61 -14.38 -7.77
N PRO A 167 5.87 -15.69 -7.87
CA PRO A 167 5.08 -16.56 -8.75
C PRO A 167 3.60 -16.55 -8.34
N VAL A 168 2.71 -16.47 -9.31
CA VAL A 168 1.28 -16.66 -9.14
C VAL A 168 0.93 -18.07 -9.61
N MET A 169 0.28 -18.82 -8.73
CA MET A 169 -0.01 -20.24 -8.93
C MET A 169 -1.50 -20.41 -9.23
N LEU A 170 -1.82 -21.28 -10.20
CA LEU A 170 -3.15 -21.84 -10.31
C LEU A 170 -3.29 -22.94 -9.25
N ILE A 171 -4.27 -22.82 -8.39
CA ILE A 171 -4.56 -23.79 -7.33
C ILE A 171 -5.91 -24.46 -7.57
N ALA A 172 -6.01 -25.73 -7.19
CA ALA A 172 -7.21 -26.54 -7.24
C ALA A 172 -7.38 -27.36 -5.96
N PRO A 173 -8.59 -27.87 -5.64
CA PRO A 173 -8.76 -28.84 -4.57
C PRO A 173 -7.88 -30.09 -4.81
N GLN A 174 -7.40 -30.73 -3.74
CA GLN A 174 -6.54 -31.91 -3.85
C GLN A 174 -7.20 -33.09 -4.59
N ASN A 175 -8.53 -33.18 -4.54
CA ASN A 175 -9.31 -34.20 -5.28
C ASN A 175 -9.70 -33.79 -6.71
N HIS A 176 -9.28 -32.60 -7.18
CA HIS A 176 -9.58 -32.14 -8.54
C HIS A 176 -8.92 -33.03 -9.60
N PRO A 177 -9.57 -33.28 -10.76
CA PRO A 177 -8.97 -34.09 -11.85
C PRO A 177 -7.57 -33.61 -12.30
N TRP A 178 -7.32 -32.32 -12.20
CA TRP A 178 -6.02 -31.73 -12.57
C TRP A 178 -4.91 -32.01 -11.56
N ALA A 179 -5.22 -32.27 -10.30
CA ALA A 179 -4.25 -32.48 -9.23
C ALA A 179 -3.31 -33.66 -9.45
N LYS A 180 -3.73 -34.64 -10.30
CA LYS A 180 -2.95 -35.85 -10.63
C LYS A 180 -2.15 -35.70 -11.95
N ARG A 181 -2.19 -34.54 -12.58
CA ARG A 181 -1.55 -34.30 -13.88
C ARG A 181 -0.28 -33.48 -13.70
N GLU A 182 0.67 -33.68 -14.61
CA GLU A 182 1.89 -32.88 -14.64
C GLU A 182 1.59 -31.42 -15.04
N ASP A 183 0.67 -31.22 -16.00
CA ASP A 183 0.20 -29.91 -16.45
C ASP A 183 -1.20 -29.99 -17.07
N ILE A 184 -1.77 -28.82 -17.38
CA ILE A 184 -2.96 -28.66 -18.19
C ILE A 184 -2.66 -27.75 -19.39
N THR A 185 -3.44 -27.86 -20.47
CA THR A 185 -3.33 -26.88 -21.57
C THR A 185 -4.11 -25.59 -21.22
N PRO A 186 -3.74 -24.45 -21.81
CA PRO A 186 -4.48 -23.19 -21.56
C PRO A 186 -5.98 -23.28 -21.87
N GLU A 187 -6.37 -24.01 -22.93
CA GLU A 187 -7.77 -24.17 -23.33
C GLU A 187 -8.60 -24.95 -22.29
N GLU A 188 -7.96 -25.78 -21.48
CA GLU A 188 -8.64 -26.53 -20.45
C GLU A 188 -9.16 -25.66 -19.32
N LEU A 189 -8.63 -24.43 -19.16
CA LEU A 189 -9.11 -23.47 -18.17
C LEU A 189 -10.61 -23.19 -18.31
N HIS A 190 -11.13 -23.20 -19.53
CA HIS A 190 -12.58 -23.01 -19.78
C HIS A 190 -13.48 -24.11 -19.17
N LYS A 191 -12.89 -25.25 -18.75
CA LYS A 191 -13.65 -26.38 -18.17
C LYS A 191 -13.85 -26.29 -16.66
N ALA A 192 -13.24 -25.30 -15.99
CA ALA A 192 -13.30 -25.14 -14.54
C ALA A 192 -14.10 -23.91 -14.12
N ASN A 193 -14.63 -23.96 -12.90
CA ASN A 193 -15.18 -22.79 -12.23
C ASN A 193 -14.04 -22.03 -11.55
N PHE A 194 -13.99 -20.73 -11.75
CA PHE A 194 -12.95 -19.89 -11.19
C PHE A 194 -13.44 -19.06 -10.00
N ILE A 195 -12.53 -18.89 -9.04
CA ILE A 195 -12.64 -17.93 -7.95
C ILE A 195 -11.49 -16.94 -8.19
N LEU A 196 -11.83 -15.72 -8.59
CA LEU A 196 -10.85 -14.71 -9.00
C LEU A 196 -10.74 -13.59 -7.97
N ARG A 197 -9.66 -12.83 -8.10
CA ARG A 197 -9.51 -11.54 -7.43
C ARG A 197 -10.28 -10.47 -8.19
N GLU A 198 -10.52 -9.35 -7.53
CA GLU A 198 -10.99 -8.11 -8.14
C GLU A 198 -9.98 -7.60 -9.20
N GLU A 199 -10.46 -6.88 -10.21
CA GLU A 199 -9.65 -6.43 -11.36
C GLU A 199 -8.47 -5.52 -10.98
N GLU A 200 -8.63 -4.73 -9.90
CA GLU A 200 -7.59 -3.84 -9.38
C GLU A 200 -6.46 -4.60 -8.65
N SER A 201 -6.62 -5.89 -8.47
CA SER A 201 -5.62 -6.74 -7.82
C SER A 201 -4.42 -6.98 -8.73
N GLY A 202 -3.21 -6.83 -8.19
CA GLY A 202 -1.99 -7.19 -8.90
C GLY A 202 -1.92 -8.69 -9.26
N THR A 203 -2.58 -9.58 -8.52
CA THR A 203 -2.67 -11.01 -8.86
C THR A 203 -3.55 -11.24 -10.08
N PHE A 204 -4.71 -10.56 -10.15
CA PHE A 204 -5.60 -10.62 -11.31
C PHE A 204 -4.90 -10.10 -12.56
N ALA A 205 -4.33 -8.90 -12.49
CA ALA A 205 -3.63 -8.29 -13.61
C ALA A 205 -2.49 -9.18 -14.13
N THR A 206 -1.69 -9.78 -13.23
CA THR A 206 -0.59 -10.67 -13.61
C THR A 206 -1.10 -11.95 -14.28
N ALA A 207 -2.19 -12.54 -13.78
CA ALA A 207 -2.78 -13.73 -14.39
C ALA A 207 -3.36 -13.40 -15.76
N ARG A 208 -4.10 -12.27 -15.88
CA ARG A 208 -4.63 -11.77 -17.16
C ARG A 208 -3.52 -11.61 -18.20
N ASP A 209 -2.49 -10.83 -17.86
CA ASP A 209 -1.41 -10.51 -18.79
C ASP A 209 -0.66 -11.78 -19.25
N ALA A 210 -0.49 -12.77 -18.37
CA ALA A 210 0.13 -14.05 -18.74
C ALA A 210 -0.77 -14.91 -19.62
N LEU A 211 -2.08 -14.98 -19.36
CA LEU A 211 -3.03 -15.72 -20.17
C LEU A 211 -3.24 -15.09 -21.56
N ASP A 212 -3.18 -13.78 -21.66
CA ASP A 212 -3.26 -13.05 -22.93
C ASP A 212 -2.12 -13.46 -23.87
N THR A 213 -0.94 -13.84 -23.36
CA THR A 213 0.20 -14.32 -24.20
C THR A 213 -0.10 -15.63 -24.94
N VAL A 214 -1.08 -16.39 -24.47
CA VAL A 214 -1.54 -17.66 -25.08
C VAL A 214 -2.96 -17.56 -25.64
N ASN A 215 -3.44 -16.33 -25.88
CA ASN A 215 -4.75 -15.99 -26.42
C ASN A 215 -5.94 -16.53 -25.60
N ILE A 216 -5.79 -16.59 -24.28
CA ILE A 216 -6.87 -16.89 -23.33
C ILE A 216 -7.24 -15.59 -22.61
N SER A 217 -8.48 -15.13 -22.78
CA SER A 217 -8.99 -14.00 -22.00
C SER A 217 -9.44 -14.48 -20.63
N ILE A 218 -8.92 -13.86 -19.57
CA ILE A 218 -9.35 -14.17 -18.19
C ILE A 218 -10.84 -13.89 -17.96
N HIS A 219 -11.43 -12.96 -18.74
CA HIS A 219 -12.85 -12.61 -18.68
C HIS A 219 -13.76 -13.67 -19.33
N ASP A 220 -13.22 -14.55 -20.16
CA ASP A 220 -13.94 -15.66 -20.79
C ASP A 220 -13.97 -16.91 -19.89
N LEU A 221 -13.25 -16.89 -18.76
CA LEU A 221 -13.28 -17.98 -17.79
C LEU A 221 -14.59 -17.97 -17.01
N ASN A 222 -15.09 -19.16 -16.68
CA ASN A 222 -16.33 -19.27 -15.89
C ASN A 222 -16.10 -18.84 -14.44
N THR A 223 -16.27 -17.56 -14.16
CA THR A 223 -16.04 -16.96 -12.83
C THR A 223 -17.26 -17.18 -11.95
N LEU A 224 -17.11 -18.02 -10.93
CA LEU A 224 -18.15 -18.29 -9.93
C LEU A 224 -18.21 -17.22 -8.83
N LEU A 225 -17.04 -16.78 -8.35
CA LEU A 225 -16.90 -15.81 -7.26
C LEU A 225 -15.75 -14.86 -7.52
N THR A 226 -15.91 -13.61 -7.06
CA THR A 226 -14.84 -12.63 -6.96
C THR A 226 -14.57 -12.30 -5.49
N LEU A 227 -13.35 -12.49 -5.00
CA LEU A 227 -12.98 -12.29 -3.61
C LEU A 227 -11.80 -11.31 -3.46
N GLY A 228 -11.89 -10.42 -2.48
CA GLY A 228 -10.95 -9.32 -2.25
C GLY A 228 -9.59 -9.70 -1.65
N ASN A 229 -9.32 -11.00 -1.38
CA ASN A 229 -8.01 -11.44 -0.90
C ASN A 229 -7.71 -12.90 -1.29
N SER A 230 -6.40 -13.21 -1.41
CA SER A 230 -5.93 -14.51 -1.87
C SER A 230 -6.13 -15.63 -0.84
N GLU A 231 -6.16 -15.31 0.44
CA GLU A 231 -6.43 -16.29 1.51
C GLU A 231 -7.85 -16.83 1.41
N ALA A 232 -8.84 -15.95 1.20
CA ALA A 232 -10.23 -16.36 1.01
C ALA A 232 -10.38 -17.23 -0.25
N ILE A 233 -9.65 -16.91 -1.33
CA ILE A 233 -9.62 -17.77 -2.53
C ILE A 233 -9.03 -19.14 -2.18
N SER A 234 -7.91 -19.20 -1.49
CA SER A 234 -7.26 -20.46 -1.11
C SER A 234 -8.18 -21.35 -0.27
N LEU A 235 -8.91 -20.76 0.69
CA LEU A 235 -9.88 -21.46 1.51
C LEU A 235 -11.09 -21.93 0.70
N ALA A 236 -11.64 -21.09 -0.17
CA ALA A 236 -12.76 -21.45 -1.02
C ALA A 236 -12.40 -22.56 -2.03
N VAL A 237 -11.17 -22.57 -2.54
CA VAL A 237 -10.63 -23.66 -3.36
C VAL A 237 -10.53 -24.95 -2.54
N GLN A 238 -10.00 -24.89 -1.32
CA GLN A 238 -9.91 -26.05 -0.43
C GLN A 238 -11.29 -26.67 -0.15
N GLU A 239 -12.34 -25.85 -0.01
CA GLU A 239 -13.73 -26.29 0.16
C GLU A 239 -14.36 -26.84 -1.13
N GLY A 240 -13.62 -26.89 -2.25
CA GLY A 240 -14.07 -27.49 -3.49
C GLY A 240 -14.94 -26.60 -4.37
N LEU A 241 -15.02 -25.28 -4.12
CA LEU A 241 -15.86 -24.37 -4.90
C LEU A 241 -15.34 -24.12 -6.32
N GLY A 242 -14.08 -24.44 -6.59
CA GLY A 242 -13.47 -24.22 -7.91
C GLY A 242 -11.96 -24.14 -7.86
N VAL A 243 -11.37 -23.46 -8.83
CA VAL A 243 -9.92 -23.21 -8.95
C VAL A 243 -9.65 -21.71 -8.89
N GLY A 244 -8.41 -21.29 -8.60
CA GLY A 244 -8.09 -19.87 -8.51
C GLY A 244 -6.62 -19.55 -8.69
N PHE A 245 -6.34 -18.30 -9.02
CA PHE A 245 -4.97 -17.79 -9.10
C PHE A 245 -4.58 -17.11 -7.78
N VAL A 246 -3.50 -17.57 -7.15
CA VAL A 246 -3.00 -17.01 -5.89
C VAL A 246 -1.48 -16.86 -5.90
N SER A 247 -0.98 -15.90 -5.15
CA SER A 247 0.45 -15.71 -4.93
C SER A 247 1.07 -16.91 -4.22
N ASN A 248 2.26 -17.33 -4.67
CA ASN A 248 3.02 -18.36 -3.99
C ASN A 248 3.38 -17.98 -2.54
N ILE A 249 3.56 -16.69 -2.25
CA ILE A 249 3.81 -16.20 -0.90
C ILE A 249 2.63 -16.54 0.03
N VAL A 250 1.40 -16.46 -0.46
CA VAL A 250 0.19 -16.83 0.30
C VAL A 250 0.15 -18.33 0.51
N VAL A 251 0.34 -19.12 -0.55
CA VAL A 251 0.35 -20.60 -0.46
C VAL A 251 1.41 -21.08 0.54
N ALA A 252 2.62 -20.54 0.48
CA ALA A 252 3.70 -20.89 1.39
C ALA A 252 3.46 -20.39 2.83
N GLY A 253 2.73 -19.30 3.00
CA GLY A 253 2.42 -18.71 4.31
C GLY A 253 1.25 -19.35 5.04
N MET A 254 0.33 -19.98 4.33
CA MET A 254 -0.83 -20.67 4.88
C MET A 254 -0.45 -22.13 5.20
N ARG A 255 -0.33 -22.44 6.48
CA ARG A 255 -0.02 -23.80 6.93
C ARG A 255 -1.24 -24.73 6.71
N GLN A 256 -1.00 -25.94 6.22
CA GLN A 256 -2.00 -27.02 6.10
C GLN A 256 -3.13 -26.77 5.08
N LEU A 257 -2.84 -26.10 3.97
CA LEU A 257 -3.77 -26.06 2.85
C LEU A 257 -3.80 -27.42 2.13
N ASP A 258 -4.99 -28.00 2.01
CA ASP A 258 -5.22 -29.23 1.23
C ASP A 258 -5.61 -28.85 -0.22
N ILE A 259 -4.63 -28.32 -0.94
CA ILE A 259 -4.76 -27.85 -2.32
C ILE A 259 -3.62 -28.40 -3.18
N ALA A 260 -3.87 -28.51 -4.47
CA ALA A 260 -2.87 -28.83 -5.48
C ALA A 260 -2.50 -27.58 -6.27
N VAL A 261 -1.22 -27.42 -6.59
CA VAL A 261 -0.73 -26.43 -7.55
C VAL A 261 -0.73 -27.05 -8.93
N ILE A 262 -1.35 -26.36 -9.89
CA ILE A 262 -1.58 -26.88 -11.24
C ILE A 262 -0.72 -26.09 -12.24
N PRO A 263 0.32 -26.68 -12.83
CA PRO A 263 1.08 -26.04 -13.91
C PRO A 263 0.22 -25.89 -15.17
N ILE A 264 0.35 -24.75 -15.85
CA ILE A 264 -0.27 -24.52 -17.15
C ILE A 264 0.82 -24.60 -18.20
N ARG A 265 0.63 -25.46 -19.19
CA ARG A 265 1.63 -25.71 -20.23
C ARG A 265 1.96 -24.44 -21.03
N GLY A 266 3.24 -24.09 -21.07
CA GLY A 266 3.71 -22.90 -21.79
C GLY A 266 3.38 -21.56 -21.14
N VAL A 267 2.76 -21.53 -19.94
CA VAL A 267 2.41 -20.30 -19.23
C VAL A 267 3.15 -20.22 -17.91
N THR A 268 3.92 -19.16 -17.73
CA THR A 268 4.53 -18.81 -16.45
C THR A 268 3.91 -17.51 -15.95
N ILE A 269 3.27 -17.56 -14.80
CA ILE A 269 2.64 -16.40 -14.19
C ILE A 269 3.52 -15.92 -13.05
N CYS A 270 4.16 -14.77 -13.20
CA CYS A 270 5.06 -14.24 -12.21
C CYS A 270 4.91 -12.71 -12.17
N ARG A 271 4.72 -12.15 -10.99
CA ARG A 271 4.73 -10.71 -10.81
C ARG A 271 6.03 -10.24 -10.17
N ASP A 272 6.46 -9.09 -10.61
CA ASP A 272 7.56 -8.37 -9.97
C ASP A 272 6.98 -7.48 -8.86
N ILE A 273 7.55 -7.57 -7.67
CA ILE A 273 7.23 -6.67 -6.55
C ILE A 273 8.34 -5.64 -6.48
N TYR A 274 7.96 -4.38 -6.55
CA TYR A 274 8.86 -3.23 -6.48
C TYR A 274 8.72 -2.52 -5.14
N ILE A 275 9.82 -1.95 -4.68
CA ILE A 275 9.82 -0.94 -3.63
C ILE A 275 9.97 0.43 -4.30
N GLY A 276 9.01 1.31 -4.05
CA GLY A 276 9.02 2.69 -4.49
C GLY A 276 9.40 3.62 -3.35
N ARG A 277 10.16 4.65 -3.65
CA ARG A 277 10.37 5.79 -2.77
C ARG A 277 10.13 7.09 -3.52
N TYR A 278 9.66 8.11 -2.82
CA TYR A 278 9.57 9.45 -3.35
C TYR A 278 10.95 10.07 -3.43
N VAL A 279 11.36 10.61 -4.61
CA VAL A 279 12.69 11.18 -4.83
C VAL A 279 12.69 12.72 -4.88
N GLY A 280 11.52 13.34 -4.92
CA GLY A 280 11.37 14.80 -4.87
C GLY A 280 11.73 15.43 -3.51
N ARG A 281 12.08 14.60 -2.50
CA ARG A 281 12.46 15.04 -1.15
C ARG A 281 13.71 14.31 -0.68
N PRO A 282 14.59 15.00 0.03
CA PRO A 282 15.69 14.35 0.71
C PRO A 282 15.16 13.36 1.74
N ALA A 283 15.76 12.16 1.81
CA ALA A 283 15.42 11.16 2.83
C ALA A 283 15.81 11.64 4.22
N THR A 284 15.04 11.30 5.23
CA THR A 284 15.45 11.44 6.64
C THR A 284 16.40 10.31 7.03
N VAL A 285 17.06 10.40 8.19
CA VAL A 285 17.99 9.36 8.67
C VAL A 285 17.27 8.02 8.82
N ALA A 286 16.01 8.03 9.29
CA ALA A 286 15.19 6.81 9.42
C ALA A 286 14.75 6.23 8.06
N GLN A 287 14.86 6.99 6.95
CA GLN A 287 14.47 6.59 5.60
C GLN A 287 15.69 6.20 4.73
N ALA A 288 16.89 6.54 5.14
CA ALA A 288 18.14 6.24 4.44
C ALA A 288 18.63 4.81 4.71
#